data_1f09bb400ab73e5a59d6c01b8c3991f9
#
_entry.id   1f09bb400ab73e5a59d6c01b8c3991f9
#
_cell.length_a   1.000
_cell.length_b   1.000
_cell.length_c   1.000
_cell.angle_alpha   90.00
_cell.angle_beta   90.00
_cell.angle_gamma   90.00
#
_symmetry.space_group_name_H-M   'P 1'
#
loop_
_entity.id
_entity.type
_entity.pdbx_description
1 polymer ?
#
loop_
_entity_poly.entity_id
_entity_poly.type
_entity_poly.pdbx_seq_one_letter_code
_entity_poly.pdbx_strand_id
1 'polypeptide(L)'
;VSAGTPHWKIDGRNTAVRIKKSIRKSLTGVAGAALALTTLAACGGEDDSTSSEGGGPESADIRVWLNGTDTPQEARDWLKETFEDQNPGSTLTIEQQEWDGLVEKLTTSLSSESETPDVVEIGNTQAPTFTSAGAFADLSGDLDDLGGDDLLPGFVDGATVDGSTYAVPYYAGSKYIFYRKDLFEKSGLEVPTTLDEFVEAAVTLKEDNPKPASFSGFWFPGQDWRNGAAFVWAAGGDLAVEDGGEWTPALSSPESVAGLETAQRLFEEASAAPKDGNEADPWTPFCAGEVGMMSTPGWVKGLIEAEDTGCPDTFAKEMGVFALPGDDGSPAPVLLGGSDIAIAAKSANQDLAREAVALMLSDDYQTIMAGAGLTPAKESLASLLGDDEYAAATIEAASNAKLTPAAPGWANVEGSRVLEDLFSAIAQGGDVEELASEADEQMSGQLNG
;
A
#
# COMPACT_ATOMS: atom_id res chain seq x y z
N VAL A 1 -54.28 -12.16 21.40
CA VAL A 1 -53.36 -12.67 22.44
C VAL A 1 -52.06 -11.84 22.28
N SER A 2 -51.91 -10.93 23.23
CA SER A 2 -50.77 -10.02 23.38
C SER A 2 -49.54 -10.75 23.90
N ALA A 3 -48.36 -10.52 23.30
CA ALA A 3 -47.12 -10.90 23.94
C ALA A 3 -46.15 -9.69 23.84
N GLY A 4 -45.72 -9.28 25.03
CA GLY A 4 -45.02 -8.02 25.29
C GLY A 4 -43.53 -8.07 24.98
N THR A 5 -43.04 -6.91 24.68
CA THR A 5 -41.62 -6.52 24.58
C THR A 5 -40.95 -6.43 25.94
N PRO A 6 -39.71 -6.92 26.12
CA PRO A 6 -38.96 -6.65 27.33
C PRO A 6 -38.20 -5.33 27.23
N HIS A 7 -38.57 -4.39 28.11
CA HIS A 7 -37.77 -3.20 28.39
C HIS A 7 -36.55 -3.54 29.26
N TRP A 8 -35.35 -3.25 28.79
CA TRP A 8 -34.15 -3.20 29.63
C TRP A 8 -33.96 -1.79 30.17
N LYS A 9 -34.10 -1.64 31.51
CA LYS A 9 -33.71 -0.43 32.24
C LYS A 9 -32.23 -0.48 32.51
N ILE A 10 -31.51 0.53 32.04
CA ILE A 10 -30.13 0.82 32.42
C ILE A 10 -30.17 1.54 33.76
N ASP A 11 -29.69 0.90 34.83
CA ASP A 11 -29.54 1.48 36.15
C ASP A 11 -28.12 2.02 36.30
N GLY A 12 -28.00 3.36 36.30
CA GLY A 12 -26.75 4.07 36.46
C GLY A 12 -26.25 4.00 37.90
N ARG A 13 -25.12 3.35 38.13
CA ARG A 13 -24.34 3.55 39.37
C ARG A 13 -22.87 3.82 39.04
N ASN A 14 -22.49 5.08 39.22
CA ASN A 14 -21.12 5.54 39.34
C ASN A 14 -20.34 4.71 40.38
N THR A 15 -19.24 4.09 39.95
CA THR A 15 -18.21 3.64 40.86
C THR A 15 -16.88 4.31 40.46
N ALA A 16 -16.58 5.39 41.17
CA ALA A 16 -15.29 6.08 41.11
C ALA A 16 -14.22 5.20 41.79
N VAL A 17 -13.26 4.70 41.01
CA VAL A 17 -12.08 4.03 41.55
C VAL A 17 -11.05 5.10 41.90
N ARG A 18 -10.85 5.29 43.22
CA ARG A 18 -9.79 6.13 43.79
C ARG A 18 -8.46 5.39 43.74
N ILE A 19 -7.55 5.85 42.86
CA ILE A 19 -6.14 5.43 42.89
C ILE A 19 -5.43 6.23 44.00
N LYS A 20 -5.00 5.55 45.05
CA LYS A 20 -4.13 6.09 46.08
C LYS A 20 -2.69 6.20 45.56
N LYS A 21 -2.20 7.42 45.39
CA LYS A 21 -0.76 7.73 45.28
C LYS A 21 -0.11 7.54 46.66
N SER A 22 0.80 6.58 46.76
CA SER A 22 1.70 6.43 47.86
C SER A 22 3.02 7.13 47.52
N ILE A 23 3.24 8.29 48.15
CA ILE A 23 4.51 9.00 48.14
C ILE A 23 5.33 8.44 49.31
N ARG A 24 6.45 7.79 49.02
CA ARG A 24 7.52 7.57 50.03
C ARG A 24 8.72 8.45 49.71
N LYS A 25 8.86 9.48 50.51
CA LYS A 25 10.13 10.23 50.69
C LYS A 25 11.03 9.40 51.58
N SER A 26 12.31 9.29 51.24
CA SER A 26 13.36 9.06 52.20
C SER A 26 14.62 9.80 51.76
N LEU A 27 15.10 10.54 52.72
CA LEU A 27 16.21 11.49 52.72
C LEU A 27 17.59 10.81 52.84
N THR A 28 18.54 11.46 52.20
CA THR A 28 19.92 11.82 52.67
C THR A 28 20.88 10.76 53.21
N GLY A 29 22.08 10.79 52.63
CA GLY A 29 23.31 10.30 53.20
C GLY A 29 24.52 10.77 52.36
N VAL A 30 25.21 11.79 52.91
CA VAL A 30 26.42 12.43 52.37
C VAL A 30 27.66 11.68 52.85
N ALA A 31 28.72 11.78 52.05
CA ALA A 31 30.15 11.75 52.36
C ALA A 31 30.96 10.50 52.03
N GLY A 32 32.07 10.77 51.34
CA GLY A 32 33.31 10.07 51.51
C GLY A 32 34.19 10.01 50.26
N ALA A 33 34.98 11.05 50.01
CA ALA A 33 36.09 11.04 49.06
C ALA A 33 37.21 10.11 49.51
N ALA A 34 37.78 9.33 48.57
CA ALA A 34 39.15 8.85 48.72
C ALA A 34 39.80 8.70 47.34
N LEU A 35 40.68 9.61 46.99
CA LEU A 35 41.69 9.45 45.94
C LEU A 35 42.66 8.32 46.33
N ALA A 36 42.96 7.45 45.39
CA ALA A 36 44.19 6.67 45.40
C ALA A 36 44.78 6.66 44.00
N LEU A 37 45.81 7.47 43.79
CA LEU A 37 46.77 7.33 42.69
C LEU A 37 47.67 6.12 43.00
N THR A 38 47.86 5.23 42.06
CA THR A 38 49.04 4.37 41.97
C THR A 38 49.52 4.23 40.54
N THR A 39 50.67 4.60 40.38
CA THR A 39 51.76 4.72 39.46
C THR A 39 51.92 3.62 38.40
N LEU A 40 52.43 4.09 37.23
CA LEU A 40 53.00 3.38 36.12
C LEU A 40 54.01 2.28 36.51
N ALA A 41 53.96 1.17 35.83
CA ALA A 41 55.14 0.38 35.50
C ALA A 41 55.03 -0.08 34.03
N ALA A 42 55.90 0.48 33.21
CA ALA A 42 56.17 0.02 31.87
C ALA A 42 57.10 -1.21 31.93
N CYS A 43 56.78 -2.27 31.19
CA CYS A 43 57.78 -3.17 30.63
C CYS A 43 57.21 -3.75 29.32
N GLY A 44 57.99 -3.62 28.26
CA GLY A 44 57.69 -4.08 26.93
C GLY A 44 57.82 -5.61 26.77
N GLY A 45 57.22 -6.11 25.72
CA GLY A 45 57.29 -7.46 25.23
C GLY A 45 56.65 -7.51 23.85
N GLU A 46 57.42 -7.95 22.90
CA GLU A 46 57.23 -7.96 21.47
C GLU A 46 56.04 -8.79 20.98
N ASP A 47 55.52 -8.31 19.89
CA ASP A 47 54.89 -9.00 18.75
C ASP A 47 54.25 -10.38 18.99
N ASP A 48 52.92 -10.36 18.93
CA ASP A 48 52.22 -11.40 18.16
C ASP A 48 50.97 -10.79 17.46
N SER A 49 51.18 -10.46 16.20
CA SER A 49 50.12 -10.10 15.29
C SER A 49 49.35 -11.40 14.94
N THR A 50 48.39 -11.72 15.78
CA THR A 50 47.29 -12.60 15.37
C THR A 50 46.19 -11.74 14.76
N SER A 51 46.20 -11.67 13.43
CA SER A 51 45.07 -11.37 12.63
C SER A 51 43.90 -12.29 13.06
N SER A 52 42.94 -11.79 13.81
CA SER A 52 41.66 -12.45 13.93
C SER A 52 40.87 -12.21 12.65
N GLU A 53 41.21 -13.03 11.60
CA GLU A 53 40.26 -13.34 10.54
C GLU A 53 39.22 -14.27 11.15
N GLY A 54 37.97 -13.90 11.15
CA GLY A 54 36.85 -14.77 11.50
C GLY A 54 35.84 -14.11 12.44
N GLY A 55 35.42 -12.88 12.18
CA GLY A 55 34.13 -12.41 12.68
C GLY A 55 33.04 -13.06 11.83
N GLY A 56 32.37 -14.09 12.37
CA GLY A 56 31.05 -14.43 11.86
C GLY A 56 30.13 -13.22 12.04
N PRO A 57 28.99 -13.13 11.35
CA PRO A 57 28.07 -12.02 11.48
C PRO A 57 27.77 -11.78 12.97
N GLU A 58 27.92 -10.53 13.43
CA GLU A 58 27.55 -10.15 14.79
C GLU A 58 26.07 -10.44 14.95
N SER A 59 25.67 -11.20 15.97
CA SER A 59 24.26 -11.45 16.26
C SER A 59 23.56 -10.14 16.63
N ALA A 60 22.40 -9.92 16.07
CA ALA A 60 21.61 -8.69 16.31
C ALA A 60 20.11 -8.97 16.32
N ASP A 61 19.35 -8.04 16.85
CA ASP A 61 17.89 -8.01 16.77
C ASP A 61 17.50 -7.13 15.57
N ILE A 62 16.98 -7.75 14.51
CA ILE A 62 16.55 -7.07 13.28
C ILE A 62 15.10 -6.66 13.41
N ARG A 63 14.80 -5.39 13.13
CA ARG A 63 13.45 -4.83 13.15
C ARG A 63 12.97 -4.61 11.71
N VAL A 64 11.88 -5.27 11.36
CA VAL A 64 11.22 -5.15 10.06
C VAL A 64 9.87 -4.48 10.24
N TRP A 65 9.64 -3.37 9.55
CA TRP A 65 8.35 -2.71 9.51
C TRP A 65 7.58 -3.19 8.29
N LEU A 66 6.38 -3.78 8.52
CA LEU A 66 5.43 -4.16 7.49
C LEU A 66 4.10 -3.43 7.73
N ASN A 67 3.46 -3.01 6.64
CA ASN A 67 2.28 -2.15 6.72
C ASN A 67 0.99 -2.98 6.69
N GLY A 68 -0.01 -2.49 7.41
CA GLY A 68 -1.34 -3.08 7.42
C GLY A 68 -1.35 -4.58 7.72
N THR A 69 -2.27 -5.26 7.09
CA THR A 69 -2.43 -6.72 7.13
C THR A 69 -2.16 -7.36 5.76
N ASP A 70 -1.55 -6.63 4.83
CA ASP A 70 -1.38 -7.04 3.44
C ASP A 70 -0.46 -8.25 3.33
N THR A 71 0.66 -8.24 4.07
CA THR A 71 1.51 -9.43 4.22
C THR A 71 0.80 -10.47 5.08
N PRO A 72 0.49 -11.67 4.55
CA PRO A 72 -0.20 -12.70 5.31
C PRO A 72 0.62 -13.20 6.51
N GLN A 73 -0.07 -13.63 7.57
CA GLN A 73 0.59 -14.12 8.78
C GLN A 73 1.55 -15.27 8.50
N GLU A 74 1.22 -16.16 7.57
CA GLU A 74 2.07 -17.27 7.15
C GLU A 74 3.43 -16.77 6.62
N ALA A 75 3.44 -15.73 5.81
CA ALA A 75 4.69 -15.13 5.30
C ALA A 75 5.50 -14.47 6.41
N ARG A 76 4.83 -13.78 7.36
CA ARG A 76 5.49 -13.18 8.54
C ARG A 76 6.16 -14.24 9.41
N ASP A 77 5.45 -15.34 9.68
CA ASP A 77 5.98 -16.44 10.49
C ASP A 77 7.13 -17.15 9.77
N TRP A 78 6.99 -17.43 8.47
CA TRP A 78 8.02 -18.03 7.65
C TRP A 78 9.31 -17.19 7.61
N LEU A 79 9.20 -15.88 7.40
CA LEU A 79 10.33 -14.96 7.39
C LEU A 79 11.10 -15.01 8.70
N LYS A 80 10.37 -14.89 9.81
CA LYS A 80 10.96 -14.91 11.13
C LYS A 80 11.68 -16.22 11.42
N GLU A 81 11.01 -17.36 11.22
CA GLU A 81 11.57 -18.67 11.49
C GLU A 81 12.79 -18.96 10.61
N THR A 82 12.69 -18.66 9.31
CA THR A 82 13.78 -18.93 8.36
C THR A 82 14.99 -18.04 8.64
N PHE A 83 14.78 -16.76 8.95
CA PHE A 83 15.86 -15.84 9.29
C PHE A 83 16.61 -16.28 10.56
N GLU A 84 15.87 -16.60 11.64
CA GLU A 84 16.45 -17.02 12.91
C GLU A 84 17.19 -18.37 12.81
N ASP A 85 16.71 -19.30 11.96
CA ASP A 85 17.38 -20.57 11.68
C ASP A 85 18.69 -20.39 10.89
N GLN A 86 18.73 -19.44 9.94
CA GLN A 86 19.93 -19.16 9.14
C GLN A 86 20.94 -18.28 9.86
N ASN A 87 20.49 -17.49 10.87
CA ASN A 87 21.31 -16.56 11.63
C ASN A 87 21.32 -16.88 13.15
N PRO A 88 21.99 -17.98 13.58
CA PRO A 88 21.96 -18.41 14.97
C PRO A 88 22.45 -17.33 15.93
N GLY A 89 21.58 -16.91 16.86
CA GLY A 89 21.84 -15.89 17.85
C GLY A 89 21.31 -14.51 17.47
N SER A 90 20.81 -14.33 16.26
CA SER A 90 20.02 -13.17 15.85
C SER A 90 18.52 -13.41 16.02
N THR A 91 17.74 -12.36 16.16
CA THR A 91 16.27 -12.43 16.15
C THR A 91 15.71 -11.48 15.10
N LEU A 92 14.51 -11.79 14.59
CA LEU A 92 13.79 -10.91 13.68
C LEU A 92 12.43 -10.55 14.30
N THR A 93 12.19 -9.27 14.44
CA THR A 93 10.93 -8.73 14.98
C THR A 93 10.20 -7.97 13.87
N ILE A 94 8.98 -8.43 13.55
CA ILE A 94 8.10 -7.73 12.62
C ILE A 94 7.19 -6.81 13.41
N GLU A 95 7.26 -5.52 13.11
CA GLU A 95 6.43 -4.47 13.70
C GLU A 95 5.42 -3.98 12.66
N GLN A 96 4.13 -4.25 12.89
CA GLN A 96 3.08 -3.78 12.00
C GLN A 96 2.92 -2.27 12.11
N GLN A 97 2.83 -1.60 10.96
CA GLN A 97 2.59 -0.17 10.84
C GLN A 97 1.21 0.05 10.20
N GLU A 98 0.63 1.24 10.42
CA GLU A 98 -0.59 1.63 9.72
C GLU A 98 -0.23 2.41 8.46
N TRP A 99 -1.00 2.24 7.39
CA TRP A 99 -0.83 3.01 6.15
C TRP A 99 -1.12 4.50 6.38
N ASP A 100 -2.14 4.81 7.21
CA ASP A 100 -2.47 6.19 7.57
C ASP A 100 -1.36 6.81 8.43
N GLY A 101 -0.84 7.96 8.01
CA GLY A 101 0.27 8.65 8.68
C GLY A 101 1.65 8.00 8.49
N LEU A 102 1.79 7.01 7.59
CA LEU A 102 3.05 6.30 7.37
C LEU A 102 4.19 7.23 6.94
N VAL A 103 3.93 8.16 6.03
CA VAL A 103 4.94 9.12 5.52
C VAL A 103 5.53 9.96 6.64
N GLU A 104 4.70 10.51 7.54
CA GLU A 104 5.15 11.30 8.69
C GLU A 104 5.96 10.45 9.66
N LYS A 105 5.51 9.22 9.91
CA LYS A 105 6.18 8.27 10.79
C LYS A 105 7.55 7.86 10.25
N LEU A 106 7.66 7.50 8.97
CA LEU A 106 8.92 7.17 8.31
C LEU A 106 9.88 8.36 8.31
N THR A 107 9.39 9.57 7.98
CA THR A 107 10.20 10.79 8.02
C THR A 107 10.85 11.00 9.37
N THR A 108 10.10 10.78 10.46
CA THR A 108 10.59 10.92 11.82
C THR A 108 11.57 9.81 12.19
N SER A 109 11.20 8.55 11.95
CA SER A 109 11.96 7.39 12.41
C SER A 109 13.26 7.20 11.62
N LEU A 110 13.25 7.35 10.29
CA LEU A 110 14.45 7.23 9.46
C LEU A 110 15.45 8.40 9.68
N SER A 111 14.99 9.50 10.28
CA SER A 111 15.88 10.59 10.70
C SER A 111 16.63 10.31 11.98
N SER A 112 16.24 9.32 12.79
CA SER A 112 16.78 8.98 14.10
C SER A 112 17.58 7.68 14.08
N GLU A 113 18.80 7.67 14.61
CA GLU A 113 19.60 6.43 14.73
C GLU A 113 19.01 5.41 15.73
N SER A 114 18.25 5.87 16.73
CA SER A 114 17.70 4.99 17.78
C SER A 114 16.30 4.45 17.46
N GLU A 115 15.55 5.13 16.60
CA GLU A 115 14.17 4.77 16.27
C GLU A 115 14.06 4.11 14.89
N THR A 116 15.12 4.20 14.06
CA THR A 116 15.13 3.64 12.72
C THR A 116 15.00 2.11 12.78
N PRO A 117 14.08 1.49 12.00
CA PRO A 117 14.08 0.04 11.79
C PRO A 117 15.24 -0.36 10.86
N ASP A 118 15.49 -1.66 10.72
CA ASP A 118 16.50 -2.15 9.79
C ASP A 118 15.95 -2.29 8.37
N VAL A 119 14.74 -2.83 8.26
CA VAL A 119 14.04 -3.03 6.99
C VAL A 119 12.67 -2.36 7.07
N VAL A 120 12.25 -1.70 5.99
CA VAL A 120 10.95 -1.03 5.90
C VAL A 120 10.21 -1.42 4.62
N GLU A 121 8.94 -1.72 4.76
CA GLU A 121 8.00 -1.69 3.66
C GLU A 121 7.52 -0.26 3.43
N ILE A 122 7.52 0.17 2.17
CA ILE A 122 7.03 1.48 1.75
C ILE A 122 6.16 1.33 0.51
N GLY A 123 5.08 2.10 0.42
CA GLY A 123 4.28 2.13 -0.81
C GLY A 123 5.12 2.60 -2.00
N ASN A 124 4.96 1.95 -3.14
CA ASN A 124 5.70 2.27 -4.35
C ASN A 124 5.50 3.74 -4.79
N THR A 125 4.34 4.33 -4.49
CA THR A 125 4.04 5.74 -4.77
C THR A 125 4.85 6.71 -3.90
N GLN A 126 5.34 6.26 -2.76
CA GLN A 126 6.07 7.05 -1.77
C GLN A 126 7.59 6.82 -1.83
N ALA A 127 8.02 5.68 -2.39
CA ALA A 127 9.42 5.29 -2.47
C ALA A 127 10.33 6.38 -3.10
N PRO A 128 9.96 7.05 -4.22
CA PRO A 128 10.78 8.09 -4.83
C PRO A 128 11.16 9.23 -3.88
N THR A 129 10.25 9.64 -3.00
CA THR A 129 10.49 10.73 -2.03
C THR A 129 11.55 10.35 -1.01
N PHE A 130 11.46 9.17 -0.42
CA PHE A 130 12.43 8.72 0.59
C PHE A 130 13.76 8.33 -0.02
N THR A 131 13.75 7.78 -1.24
CA THR A 131 14.96 7.48 -2.03
C THR A 131 15.73 8.76 -2.33
N SER A 132 15.05 9.78 -2.86
CA SER A 132 15.64 11.09 -3.15
C SER A 132 16.19 11.80 -1.91
N ALA A 133 15.56 11.58 -0.75
CA ALA A 133 16.02 12.10 0.54
C ALA A 133 17.22 11.33 1.13
N GLY A 134 17.68 10.24 0.51
CA GLY A 134 18.78 9.41 1.00
C GLY A 134 18.45 8.63 2.26
N ALA A 135 17.17 8.27 2.46
CA ALA A 135 16.71 7.56 3.64
C ALA A 135 17.04 6.06 3.63
N PHE A 136 17.40 5.51 2.47
CA PHE A 136 17.65 4.08 2.26
C PHE A 136 19.09 3.79 1.86
N ALA A 137 19.55 2.57 2.14
CA ALA A 137 20.85 2.08 1.75
C ALA A 137 20.88 1.74 0.25
N ASP A 138 22.02 1.92 -0.39
CA ASP A 138 22.25 1.52 -1.79
C ASP A 138 22.23 -0.01 -1.90
N LEU A 139 21.34 -0.53 -2.74
CA LEU A 139 21.16 -1.95 -3.04
C LEU A 139 21.67 -2.33 -4.44
N SER A 140 22.26 -1.38 -5.18
CA SER A 140 22.71 -1.63 -6.57
C SER A 140 23.67 -2.82 -6.69
N GLY A 141 24.48 -3.03 -5.65
CA GLY A 141 25.43 -4.17 -5.61
C GLY A 141 24.78 -5.52 -5.31
N ASP A 142 23.56 -5.50 -4.80
CA ASP A 142 22.80 -6.69 -4.36
C ASP A 142 21.76 -7.12 -5.40
N LEU A 143 21.45 -6.28 -6.39
CA LEU A 143 20.33 -6.48 -7.34
C LEU A 143 20.37 -7.85 -8.01
N ASP A 144 21.54 -8.31 -8.49
CA ASP A 144 21.67 -9.60 -9.17
C ASP A 144 21.25 -10.77 -8.25
N ASP A 145 21.60 -10.68 -6.96
CA ASP A 145 21.24 -11.70 -5.96
C ASP A 145 19.77 -11.59 -5.53
N LEU A 146 19.16 -10.41 -5.64
CA LEU A 146 17.76 -10.15 -5.31
C LEU A 146 16.78 -10.48 -6.44
N GLY A 147 17.27 -10.70 -7.66
CA GLY A 147 16.45 -11.05 -8.82
C GLY A 147 16.86 -10.35 -10.11
N GLY A 148 17.64 -9.28 -10.05
CA GLY A 148 18.18 -8.61 -11.22
C GLY A 148 17.09 -8.12 -12.19
N ASP A 149 17.26 -8.46 -13.47
CA ASP A 149 16.34 -8.11 -14.55
C ASP A 149 14.96 -8.79 -14.45
N ASP A 150 14.77 -9.74 -13.52
CA ASP A 150 13.48 -10.40 -13.26
C ASP A 150 12.59 -9.62 -12.27
N LEU A 151 13.15 -8.64 -11.60
CA LEU A 151 12.35 -7.74 -10.72
C LEU A 151 11.41 -6.87 -11.55
N LEU A 152 10.25 -6.51 -10.98
CA LEU A 152 9.27 -5.64 -11.62
C LEU A 152 9.91 -4.28 -11.98
N PRO A 153 10.11 -3.98 -13.29
CA PRO A 153 11.00 -2.88 -13.69
C PRO A 153 10.49 -1.51 -13.24
N GLY A 154 9.18 -1.27 -13.29
CA GLY A 154 8.62 0.02 -12.87
C GLY A 154 8.87 0.36 -11.39
N PHE A 155 8.91 -0.64 -10.51
CA PHE A 155 9.26 -0.44 -9.09
C PHE A 155 10.75 -0.14 -8.94
N VAL A 156 11.61 -0.88 -9.64
CA VAL A 156 13.07 -0.63 -9.64
C VAL A 156 13.38 0.77 -10.17
N ASP A 157 12.72 1.18 -11.27
CA ASP A 157 12.90 2.52 -11.86
C ASP A 157 12.46 3.61 -10.88
N GLY A 158 11.31 3.44 -10.22
CA GLY A 158 10.79 4.38 -9.21
C GLY A 158 11.68 4.51 -7.97
N ALA A 159 12.45 3.48 -7.65
CA ALA A 159 13.37 3.43 -6.51
C ALA A 159 14.83 3.73 -6.90
N THR A 160 15.09 4.16 -8.14
CA THR A 160 16.44 4.44 -8.65
C THR A 160 16.65 5.95 -8.79
N VAL A 161 17.71 6.46 -8.17
CA VAL A 161 18.13 7.88 -8.24
C VAL A 161 19.61 7.92 -8.60
N ASP A 162 19.96 8.76 -9.58
CA ASP A 162 21.35 8.95 -10.06
C ASP A 162 22.06 7.64 -10.46
N GLY A 163 21.28 6.62 -10.89
CA GLY A 163 21.78 5.32 -11.32
C GLY A 163 22.05 4.33 -10.18
N SER A 164 21.68 4.65 -8.96
CA SER A 164 21.69 3.74 -7.81
C SER A 164 20.27 3.37 -7.37
N THR A 165 20.03 2.11 -7.06
CA THR A 165 18.74 1.57 -6.62
C THR A 165 18.73 1.43 -5.10
N TYR A 166 17.69 1.95 -4.44
CA TYR A 166 17.61 2.05 -2.98
C TYR A 166 16.47 1.25 -2.35
N ALA A 167 15.52 0.78 -3.16
CA ALA A 167 14.48 -0.14 -2.75
C ALA A 167 14.22 -1.13 -3.87
N VAL A 168 13.61 -2.25 -3.54
CA VAL A 168 13.27 -3.31 -4.50
C VAL A 168 11.79 -3.68 -4.35
N PRO A 169 11.13 -4.13 -5.42
CA PRO A 169 9.72 -4.51 -5.34
C PRO A 169 9.52 -5.59 -4.27
N TYR A 170 8.46 -5.48 -3.51
CA TYR A 170 8.06 -6.45 -2.50
C TYR A 170 6.87 -7.28 -2.97
N TYR A 171 5.82 -6.62 -3.38
CA TYR A 171 4.68 -7.18 -4.11
C TYR A 171 4.00 -6.08 -4.91
N ALA A 172 3.27 -6.49 -5.94
CA ALA A 172 2.43 -5.58 -6.71
C ALA A 172 0.95 -5.98 -6.63
N GLY A 173 0.08 -5.08 -7.04
CA GLY A 173 -1.35 -5.33 -7.17
C GLY A 173 -1.99 -4.33 -8.13
N SER A 174 -2.45 -4.82 -9.27
CA SER A 174 -3.29 -4.03 -10.16
C SER A 174 -4.74 -4.14 -9.74
N LYS A 175 -5.47 -3.03 -9.85
CA LYS A 175 -6.92 -3.06 -9.64
C LYS A 175 -7.60 -3.62 -10.89
N TYR A 176 -8.63 -4.43 -10.68
CA TYR A 176 -9.52 -4.91 -11.74
C TYR A 176 -10.96 -4.98 -11.22
N ILE A 177 -11.91 -5.23 -12.11
CA ILE A 177 -13.33 -5.14 -11.78
C ILE A 177 -13.82 -6.49 -11.26
N PHE A 178 -14.38 -6.48 -10.04
CA PHE A 178 -15.24 -7.54 -9.52
C PHE A 178 -16.69 -7.17 -9.80
N TYR A 179 -17.49 -8.10 -10.31
CA TYR A 179 -18.88 -7.84 -10.67
C TYR A 179 -19.83 -8.96 -10.26
N ARG A 180 -21.10 -8.65 -10.14
CA ARG A 180 -22.20 -9.56 -9.85
C ARG A 180 -22.77 -10.14 -11.14
N LYS A 181 -22.42 -11.40 -11.45
CA LYS A 181 -22.92 -12.15 -12.64
C LYS A 181 -24.45 -12.19 -12.68
N ASP A 182 -25.11 -12.42 -11.55
CA ASP A 182 -26.58 -12.46 -11.44
C ASP A 182 -27.26 -11.12 -11.77
N LEU A 183 -26.64 -9.99 -11.39
CA LEU A 183 -27.15 -8.67 -11.70
C LEU A 183 -26.95 -8.32 -13.18
N PHE A 184 -25.83 -8.72 -13.76
CA PHE A 184 -25.57 -8.57 -15.20
C PHE A 184 -26.58 -9.38 -16.02
N GLU A 185 -26.82 -10.66 -15.68
CA GLU A 185 -27.83 -11.50 -16.34
C GLU A 185 -29.23 -10.89 -16.22
N LYS A 186 -29.61 -10.42 -15.04
CA LYS A 186 -30.91 -9.79 -14.79
C LYS A 186 -31.13 -8.53 -15.62
N SER A 187 -30.11 -7.71 -15.81
CA SER A 187 -30.15 -6.47 -16.59
C SER A 187 -29.84 -6.70 -18.06
N GLY A 188 -29.55 -7.94 -18.47
CA GLY A 188 -29.22 -8.27 -19.85
C GLY A 188 -27.90 -7.69 -20.35
N LEU A 189 -26.96 -7.49 -19.42
CA LEU A 189 -25.64 -6.93 -19.71
C LEU A 189 -24.65 -8.05 -20.02
N GLU A 190 -23.78 -7.79 -20.99
CA GLU A 190 -22.56 -8.56 -21.23
C GLU A 190 -21.38 -7.87 -20.52
N VAL A 191 -20.26 -8.57 -20.35
CA VAL A 191 -19.02 -7.97 -19.83
C VAL A 191 -18.56 -6.88 -20.80
N PRO A 192 -18.36 -5.64 -20.33
CA PRO A 192 -17.96 -4.51 -21.18
C PRO A 192 -16.61 -4.76 -21.87
N THR A 193 -16.50 -4.32 -23.12
CA THR A 193 -15.28 -4.39 -23.92
C THR A 193 -14.68 -3.04 -24.23
N THR A 194 -15.37 -1.95 -23.88
CA THR A 194 -14.88 -0.58 -23.96
C THR A 194 -15.21 0.19 -22.68
N LEU A 195 -14.50 1.30 -22.44
CA LEU A 195 -14.74 2.16 -21.29
C LEU A 195 -16.17 2.75 -21.31
N ASP A 196 -16.65 3.16 -22.48
CA ASP A 196 -18.02 3.65 -22.62
C ASP A 196 -19.05 2.58 -22.25
N GLU A 197 -18.87 1.33 -22.69
CA GLU A 197 -19.74 0.21 -22.31
C GLU A 197 -19.68 -0.06 -20.79
N PHE A 198 -18.50 0.10 -20.16
CA PHE A 198 -18.37 -0.03 -18.71
C PHE A 198 -19.18 1.04 -17.96
N VAL A 199 -19.09 2.30 -18.38
CA VAL A 199 -19.85 3.41 -17.79
C VAL A 199 -21.35 3.17 -17.95
N GLU A 200 -21.81 2.80 -19.16
CA GLU A 200 -23.23 2.49 -19.42
C GLU A 200 -23.71 1.27 -18.61
N ALA A 201 -22.89 0.24 -18.45
CA ALA A 201 -23.23 -0.91 -17.61
C ALA A 201 -23.38 -0.49 -16.13
N ALA A 202 -22.50 0.37 -15.63
CA ALA A 202 -22.57 0.89 -14.26
C ALA A 202 -23.87 1.70 -14.02
N VAL A 203 -24.23 2.57 -14.96
CA VAL A 203 -25.48 3.36 -14.91
C VAL A 203 -26.71 2.44 -14.96
N THR A 204 -26.73 1.51 -15.92
CA THR A 204 -27.84 0.54 -16.09
C THR A 204 -28.06 -0.30 -14.84
N LEU A 205 -26.98 -0.81 -14.22
CA LEU A 205 -27.07 -1.58 -12.97
C LEU A 205 -27.72 -0.77 -11.85
N LYS A 206 -27.38 0.52 -11.73
CA LYS A 206 -27.98 1.40 -10.75
C LYS A 206 -29.46 1.65 -11.01
N GLU A 207 -29.82 1.93 -12.25
CA GLU A 207 -31.21 2.18 -12.66
C GLU A 207 -32.11 0.96 -12.43
N ASP A 208 -31.63 -0.23 -12.79
CA ASP A 208 -32.35 -1.49 -12.66
C ASP A 208 -32.45 -1.99 -11.21
N ASN A 209 -31.63 -1.47 -10.33
CA ASN A 209 -31.61 -1.81 -8.90
C ASN A 209 -31.80 -0.57 -8.01
N PRO A 210 -32.95 0.14 -8.10
CA PRO A 210 -33.18 1.39 -7.35
C PRO A 210 -33.36 1.17 -5.84
N LYS A 211 -33.26 -0.07 -5.37
CA LYS A 211 -33.39 -0.43 -3.95
C LYS A 211 -32.37 -1.49 -3.56
N PRO A 212 -31.68 -1.28 -2.42
CA PRO A 212 -31.77 -0.08 -1.57
C PRO A 212 -31.27 1.18 -2.26
N ALA A 213 -31.57 2.37 -1.70
CA ALA A 213 -31.10 3.63 -2.28
C ALA A 213 -29.57 3.79 -2.19
N SER A 214 -28.93 2.99 -1.32
CA SER A 214 -27.48 2.84 -1.19
C SER A 214 -26.84 1.98 -2.31
N PHE A 215 -27.64 1.36 -3.20
CA PHE A 215 -27.08 0.52 -4.24
C PHE A 215 -26.27 1.34 -5.26
N SER A 216 -25.04 0.89 -5.51
CA SER A 216 -24.15 1.40 -6.55
C SER A 216 -24.05 0.41 -7.69
N GLY A 217 -24.23 0.87 -8.93
CA GLY A 217 -23.87 0.08 -10.12
C GLY A 217 -22.36 -0.13 -10.18
N PHE A 218 -21.60 0.94 -9.87
CA PHE A 218 -20.18 0.89 -9.61
C PHE A 218 -19.89 1.57 -8.28
N TRP A 219 -19.20 0.88 -7.36
CA TRP A 219 -18.80 1.44 -6.08
C TRP A 219 -17.61 2.37 -6.27
N PHE A 220 -17.86 3.67 -6.14
CA PHE A 220 -16.86 4.69 -6.34
C PHE A 220 -17.04 5.78 -5.29
N PRO A 221 -16.35 5.69 -4.14
CA PRO A 221 -16.37 6.72 -3.10
C PRO A 221 -15.61 7.97 -3.55
N GLY A 222 -16.04 9.14 -3.03
CA GLY A 222 -15.57 10.42 -3.56
C GLY A 222 -14.10 10.74 -3.36
N GLN A 223 -13.40 10.06 -2.46
CA GLN A 223 -11.96 10.24 -2.23
C GLN A 223 -11.09 9.18 -2.92
N ASP A 224 -11.69 8.29 -3.71
CA ASP A 224 -10.97 7.21 -4.39
C ASP A 224 -10.29 7.70 -5.69
N TRP A 225 -9.31 8.58 -5.54
CA TRP A 225 -8.52 9.08 -6.66
C TRP A 225 -7.73 7.97 -7.37
N ARG A 226 -7.40 6.88 -6.65
CA ARG A 226 -6.64 5.76 -7.21
C ARG A 226 -7.43 4.99 -8.28
N ASN A 227 -8.73 4.87 -8.14
CA ASN A 227 -9.61 4.40 -9.22
C ASN A 227 -9.90 5.53 -10.22
N GLY A 228 -10.00 6.76 -9.73
CA GLY A 228 -10.22 7.95 -10.58
C GLY A 228 -9.12 8.20 -11.59
N ALA A 229 -7.87 7.98 -11.24
CA ALA A 229 -6.72 8.11 -12.13
C ALA A 229 -6.82 7.24 -13.38
N ALA A 230 -7.46 6.05 -13.28
CA ALA A 230 -7.66 5.18 -14.44
C ALA A 230 -8.47 5.87 -15.55
N PHE A 231 -9.46 6.67 -15.20
CA PHE A 231 -10.27 7.41 -16.18
C PHE A 231 -9.48 8.57 -16.81
N VAL A 232 -8.65 9.26 -16.01
CA VAL A 232 -7.73 10.30 -16.50
C VAL A 232 -6.75 9.71 -17.52
N TRP A 233 -6.11 8.61 -17.19
CA TRP A 233 -5.16 7.94 -18.07
C TRP A 233 -5.82 7.33 -19.31
N ALA A 234 -7.00 6.74 -19.18
CA ALA A 234 -7.76 6.19 -20.30
C ALA A 234 -8.13 7.27 -21.33
N ALA A 235 -8.39 8.49 -20.89
CA ALA A 235 -8.64 9.64 -21.75
C ALA A 235 -7.35 10.21 -22.40
N GLY A 236 -6.17 9.67 -22.07
CA GLY A 236 -4.87 10.14 -22.56
C GLY A 236 -4.24 11.25 -21.74
N GLY A 237 -4.85 11.60 -20.60
CA GLY A 237 -4.31 12.57 -19.64
C GLY A 237 -3.28 11.96 -18.69
N ASP A 238 -2.83 12.77 -17.74
CA ASP A 238 -1.92 12.34 -16.67
C ASP A 238 -2.12 13.15 -15.39
N LEU A 239 -1.59 12.64 -14.26
CA LEU A 239 -1.59 13.35 -12.98
C LEU A 239 -0.50 14.43 -12.97
N ALA A 240 0.68 14.09 -13.46
CA ALA A 240 1.80 15.00 -13.69
C ALA A 240 2.70 14.45 -14.80
N VAL A 241 3.45 15.31 -15.46
CA VAL A 241 4.37 14.98 -16.54
C VAL A 241 5.77 15.50 -16.24
N GLU A 242 6.79 14.75 -16.67
CA GLU A 242 8.19 15.12 -16.51
C GLU A 242 8.72 15.66 -17.83
N ASP A 243 9.38 16.82 -17.79
CA ASP A 243 10.10 17.41 -18.93
C ASP A 243 11.45 17.93 -18.45
N GLY A 244 12.51 17.27 -18.90
CA GLY A 244 13.89 17.70 -18.63
C GLY A 244 14.31 17.65 -17.16
N GLY A 245 13.73 16.77 -16.36
CA GLY A 245 13.99 16.61 -14.93
C GLY A 245 13.10 17.47 -14.03
N GLU A 246 12.12 18.16 -14.58
CA GLU A 246 11.15 18.96 -13.85
C GLU A 246 9.75 18.36 -14.02
N TRP A 247 9.04 18.14 -12.91
CA TRP A 247 7.69 17.63 -12.88
C TRP A 247 6.67 18.76 -12.87
N THR A 248 5.68 18.66 -13.74
CA THR A 248 4.58 19.62 -13.87
C THR A 248 3.24 18.92 -13.72
N PRO A 249 2.31 19.42 -12.90
CA PRO A 249 0.94 18.89 -12.82
C PRO A 249 0.25 18.93 -14.19
N ALA A 250 -0.68 17.98 -14.43
CA ALA A 250 -1.33 17.83 -15.72
C ALA A 250 -2.84 17.54 -15.63
N LEU A 251 -3.45 17.73 -14.47
CA LEU A 251 -4.88 17.47 -14.25
C LEU A 251 -5.80 18.42 -15.01
N SER A 252 -5.35 19.65 -15.30
CA SER A 252 -6.09 20.65 -16.07
C SER A 252 -5.90 20.54 -17.59
N SER A 253 -5.14 19.52 -18.07
CA SER A 253 -5.06 19.26 -19.52
C SER A 253 -6.42 18.85 -20.07
N PRO A 254 -6.73 19.15 -21.35
CA PRO A 254 -8.03 18.76 -21.94
C PRO A 254 -8.33 17.26 -21.83
N GLU A 255 -7.29 16.42 -21.94
CA GLU A 255 -7.40 14.96 -21.85
C GLU A 255 -7.69 14.54 -20.41
N SER A 256 -7.01 15.14 -19.41
CA SER A 256 -7.27 14.86 -18.00
C SER A 256 -8.65 15.31 -17.58
N VAL A 257 -9.09 16.50 -18.02
CA VAL A 257 -10.44 17.02 -17.77
C VAL A 257 -11.50 16.05 -18.31
N ALA A 258 -11.33 15.53 -19.53
CA ALA A 258 -12.27 14.54 -20.10
C ALA A 258 -12.36 13.26 -19.25
N GLY A 259 -11.25 12.77 -18.72
CA GLY A 259 -11.23 11.63 -17.78
C GLY A 259 -11.91 11.95 -16.44
N LEU A 260 -11.71 13.15 -15.90
CA LEU A 260 -12.36 13.63 -14.68
C LEU A 260 -13.88 13.82 -14.88
N GLU A 261 -14.34 14.25 -16.07
CA GLU A 261 -15.77 14.32 -16.42
C GLU A 261 -16.39 12.92 -16.47
N THR A 262 -15.65 11.90 -16.96
CA THR A 262 -16.08 10.49 -16.91
C THR A 262 -16.25 10.03 -15.45
N ALA A 263 -15.31 10.36 -14.58
CA ALA A 263 -15.43 10.09 -13.13
C ALA A 263 -16.62 10.82 -12.51
N GLN A 264 -16.87 12.09 -12.86
CA GLN A 264 -18.03 12.85 -12.39
C GLN A 264 -19.33 12.16 -12.79
N ARG A 265 -19.45 11.71 -14.03
CA ARG A 265 -20.63 10.97 -14.49
C ARG A 265 -20.88 9.70 -13.69
N LEU A 266 -19.83 8.92 -13.38
CA LEU A 266 -19.95 7.73 -12.54
C LEU A 266 -20.39 8.07 -11.11
N PHE A 267 -19.89 9.17 -10.52
CA PHE A 267 -20.33 9.64 -9.22
C PHE A 267 -21.83 10.05 -9.20
N GLU A 268 -22.29 10.68 -10.25
CA GLU A 268 -23.66 11.19 -10.35
C GLU A 268 -24.66 10.08 -10.68
N GLU A 269 -24.36 9.25 -11.67
CA GLU A 269 -25.30 8.33 -12.27
C GLU A 269 -25.16 6.88 -11.78
N ALA A 270 -23.97 6.44 -11.35
CA ALA A 270 -23.71 5.05 -11.04
C ALA A 270 -23.39 4.76 -9.58
N SER A 271 -22.80 5.71 -8.82
CA SER A 271 -22.40 5.48 -7.45
C SER A 271 -23.42 6.00 -6.43
N ALA A 272 -23.55 5.29 -5.31
CA ALA A 272 -24.22 5.76 -4.09
C ALA A 272 -23.26 5.75 -2.88
N ALA A 273 -21.97 5.53 -3.15
CA ALA A 273 -20.92 5.58 -2.14
C ALA A 273 -20.83 7.00 -1.52
N PRO A 274 -20.30 7.12 -0.28
CA PRO A 274 -20.11 8.44 0.34
C PRO A 274 -19.22 9.34 -0.52
N LYS A 275 -19.66 10.57 -0.74
CA LYS A 275 -18.93 11.56 -1.57
C LYS A 275 -17.67 12.12 -0.88
N ASP A 276 -17.53 11.88 0.40
CA ASP A 276 -16.36 12.17 1.25
C ASP A 276 -15.72 10.89 1.82
N GLY A 277 -16.12 9.71 1.31
CA GLY A 277 -15.57 8.42 1.69
C GLY A 277 -14.29 8.10 0.92
N ASN A 278 -13.39 7.39 1.59
CA ASN A 278 -12.19 6.82 0.97
C ASN A 278 -12.48 5.45 0.30
N GLU A 279 -11.47 4.84 -0.30
CA GLU A 279 -11.56 3.55 -0.99
C GLU A 279 -11.59 2.32 -0.07
N ALA A 280 -11.56 2.50 1.25
CA ALA A 280 -11.49 1.40 2.20
C ALA A 280 -12.75 0.51 2.16
N ASP A 281 -12.54 -0.78 2.42
CA ASP A 281 -13.59 -1.77 2.66
C ASP A 281 -14.69 -1.92 1.57
N PRO A 282 -14.39 -1.89 0.26
CA PRO A 282 -15.40 -1.99 -0.81
C PRO A 282 -16.15 -3.33 -0.79
N TRP A 283 -15.57 -4.38 -0.22
CA TRP A 283 -16.23 -5.70 -0.07
C TRP A 283 -17.38 -5.69 0.93
N THR A 284 -17.39 -4.78 1.91
CA THR A 284 -18.45 -4.69 2.91
C THR A 284 -19.82 -4.37 2.27
N PRO A 285 -20.01 -3.26 1.51
CA PRO A 285 -21.27 -3.01 0.82
C PRO A 285 -21.51 -4.01 -0.33
N PHE A 286 -20.47 -4.58 -0.94
CA PHE A 286 -20.60 -5.64 -1.92
C PHE A 286 -21.26 -6.88 -1.31
N CYS A 287 -20.77 -7.37 -0.18
CA CYS A 287 -21.34 -8.49 0.56
C CYS A 287 -22.73 -8.19 1.13
N ALA A 288 -23.05 -6.93 1.40
CA ALA A 288 -24.41 -6.50 1.75
C ALA A 288 -25.39 -6.51 0.56
N GLY A 289 -24.92 -6.78 -0.67
CA GLY A 289 -25.74 -6.77 -1.89
C GLY A 289 -26.06 -5.38 -2.42
N GLU A 290 -25.27 -4.39 -2.03
CA GLU A 290 -25.46 -2.98 -2.38
C GLU A 290 -24.56 -2.50 -3.53
N VAL A 291 -23.81 -3.41 -4.15
CA VAL A 291 -22.84 -3.09 -5.20
C VAL A 291 -22.97 -4.08 -6.38
N GLY A 292 -23.02 -3.54 -7.59
CA GLY A 292 -22.99 -4.31 -8.84
C GLY A 292 -21.58 -4.60 -9.32
N MET A 293 -20.70 -3.57 -9.28
CA MET A 293 -19.29 -3.64 -9.65
C MET A 293 -18.44 -2.85 -8.66
N MET A 294 -17.22 -3.31 -8.43
CA MET A 294 -16.18 -2.57 -7.68
C MET A 294 -14.82 -2.81 -8.32
N SER A 295 -13.94 -1.81 -8.27
CA SER A 295 -12.54 -1.92 -8.70
C SER A 295 -11.65 -2.08 -7.48
N THR A 296 -10.89 -3.18 -7.41
CA THR A 296 -10.08 -3.50 -6.24
C THR A 296 -8.96 -4.48 -6.60
N PRO A 297 -7.86 -4.54 -5.82
CA PRO A 297 -6.81 -5.54 -6.02
C PRO A 297 -7.26 -6.97 -5.70
N GLY A 298 -6.52 -7.94 -6.21
CA GLY A 298 -6.83 -9.38 -6.10
C GLY A 298 -6.94 -9.92 -4.68
N TRP A 299 -6.20 -9.35 -3.71
CA TRP A 299 -6.23 -9.80 -2.31
C TRP A 299 -7.62 -9.66 -1.64
N VAL A 300 -8.49 -8.77 -2.17
CA VAL A 300 -9.87 -8.61 -1.69
C VAL A 300 -10.68 -9.90 -1.89
N LYS A 301 -10.30 -10.77 -2.85
CA LYS A 301 -10.88 -12.11 -3.00
C LYS A 301 -10.91 -12.87 -1.67
N GLY A 302 -9.77 -12.92 -0.97
CA GLY A 302 -9.68 -13.61 0.32
C GLY A 302 -10.61 -13.05 1.39
N LEU A 303 -10.85 -11.74 1.40
CA LEU A 303 -11.77 -11.09 2.34
C LEU A 303 -13.24 -11.41 2.02
N ILE A 304 -13.59 -11.52 0.73
CA ILE A 304 -14.94 -11.90 0.31
C ILE A 304 -15.20 -13.39 0.60
N GLU A 305 -14.19 -14.24 0.46
CA GLU A 305 -14.27 -15.68 0.74
C GLU A 305 -14.28 -16.00 2.23
N ALA A 306 -13.90 -15.08 3.10
CA ALA A 306 -13.84 -15.30 4.54
C ALA A 306 -15.23 -15.64 5.12
N GLU A 307 -15.31 -16.74 5.89
CA GLU A 307 -16.58 -17.25 6.46
C GLU A 307 -17.18 -16.30 7.50
N ASP A 308 -16.34 -15.60 8.28
CA ASP A 308 -16.79 -14.77 9.41
C ASP A 308 -17.14 -13.34 8.99
N THR A 309 -16.48 -12.77 7.99
CA THR A 309 -16.57 -11.35 7.61
C THR A 309 -16.93 -11.13 6.16
N GLY A 310 -16.79 -12.13 5.32
CA GLY A 310 -17.06 -12.09 3.89
C GLY A 310 -18.46 -12.59 3.52
N CYS A 311 -18.62 -12.97 2.26
CA CYS A 311 -19.85 -13.54 1.70
C CYS A 311 -19.52 -14.70 0.73
N PRO A 312 -18.95 -15.82 1.25
CA PRO A 312 -18.42 -16.92 0.44
C PRO A 312 -19.48 -17.55 -0.48
N ASP A 313 -20.73 -17.62 -0.03
CA ASP A 313 -21.85 -18.15 -0.85
C ASP A 313 -22.14 -17.27 -2.08
N THR A 314 -22.05 -15.94 -1.94
CA THR A 314 -22.20 -14.99 -3.04
C THR A 314 -20.99 -15.08 -3.97
N PHE A 315 -19.77 -15.08 -3.40
CA PHE A 315 -18.54 -15.24 -4.14
C PHE A 315 -18.57 -16.47 -5.05
N ALA A 316 -18.85 -17.63 -4.50
CA ALA A 316 -18.78 -18.90 -5.22
C ALA A 316 -19.76 -19.02 -6.39
N LYS A 317 -20.87 -18.25 -6.40
CA LYS A 317 -21.95 -18.42 -7.37
C LYS A 317 -22.14 -17.24 -8.30
N GLU A 318 -21.91 -16.03 -7.79
CA GLU A 318 -22.39 -14.79 -8.41
C GLU A 318 -21.25 -13.85 -8.79
N MET A 319 -20.02 -14.16 -8.40
CA MET A 319 -18.87 -13.31 -8.66
C MET A 319 -18.27 -13.61 -10.03
N GLY A 320 -17.86 -12.55 -10.72
CA GLY A 320 -16.97 -12.58 -11.88
C GLY A 320 -15.98 -11.44 -11.83
N VAL A 321 -14.97 -11.51 -12.66
CA VAL A 321 -13.94 -10.48 -12.75
C VAL A 321 -13.59 -10.19 -14.21
N PHE A 322 -13.12 -8.96 -14.48
CA PHE A 322 -12.54 -8.56 -15.76
C PHE A 322 -11.61 -7.35 -15.54
N ALA A 323 -10.62 -7.17 -16.40
CA ALA A 323 -9.80 -5.97 -16.43
C ALA A 323 -10.66 -4.78 -16.89
N LEU A 324 -10.46 -3.58 -16.31
CA LEU A 324 -11.14 -2.38 -16.78
C LEU A 324 -10.81 -2.17 -18.26
N PRO A 325 -11.80 -2.15 -19.17
CA PRO A 325 -11.51 -2.01 -20.60
C PRO A 325 -11.19 -0.56 -20.97
N GLY A 326 -10.26 -0.38 -21.91
CA GLY A 326 -10.01 0.89 -22.60
C GLY A 326 -10.87 1.03 -23.86
N ASP A 327 -10.74 2.17 -24.52
CA ASP A 327 -11.59 2.51 -25.69
C ASP A 327 -11.28 1.68 -26.94
N ASP A 328 -10.05 1.16 -27.05
CA ASP A 328 -9.59 0.37 -28.20
C ASP A 328 -9.71 -1.15 -28.00
N GLY A 329 -10.33 -1.58 -26.89
CA GLY A 329 -10.48 -2.97 -26.50
C GLY A 329 -9.26 -3.60 -25.85
N SER A 330 -8.18 -2.81 -25.60
CA SER A 330 -7.12 -3.18 -24.67
C SER A 330 -7.52 -2.85 -23.22
N PRO A 331 -6.86 -3.41 -22.21
CA PRO A 331 -7.09 -2.96 -20.83
C PRO A 331 -6.81 -1.48 -20.64
N ALA A 332 -7.68 -0.76 -19.93
CA ALA A 332 -7.41 0.63 -19.53
C ALA A 332 -6.18 0.69 -18.62
N PRO A 333 -5.42 1.79 -18.65
CA PRO A 333 -4.40 2.02 -17.66
C PRO A 333 -5.03 2.10 -16.27
N VAL A 334 -4.62 1.23 -15.36
CA VAL A 334 -5.04 1.24 -13.96
C VAL A 334 -3.83 1.50 -13.06
N LEU A 335 -4.06 1.95 -11.83
CA LEU A 335 -2.95 2.14 -10.90
C LEU A 335 -2.29 0.79 -10.60
N LEU A 336 -0.97 0.72 -10.82
CA LEU A 336 -0.12 -0.33 -10.29
C LEU A 336 0.25 0.07 -8.86
N GLY A 337 -0.51 -0.47 -7.93
CA GLY A 337 -0.20 -0.34 -6.51
C GLY A 337 0.76 -1.43 -6.06
N GLY A 338 1.19 -1.34 -4.82
CA GLY A 338 2.07 -2.31 -4.20
C GLY A 338 3.09 -1.64 -3.30
N SER A 339 4.05 -2.42 -2.86
CA SER A 339 5.07 -1.97 -1.94
C SER A 339 6.45 -2.31 -2.44
N ASP A 340 7.38 -1.46 -2.09
CA ASP A 340 8.81 -1.72 -2.11
C ASP A 340 9.27 -2.13 -0.72
N ILE A 341 10.40 -2.83 -0.68
CA ILE A 341 11.14 -3.11 0.54
C ILE A 341 12.50 -2.44 0.47
N ALA A 342 12.88 -1.76 1.54
CA ALA A 342 14.12 -1.01 1.61
C ALA A 342 14.87 -1.27 2.92
N ILE A 343 16.17 -1.08 2.91
CA ILE A 343 17.01 -1.08 4.10
C ILE A 343 17.25 0.36 4.53
N ALA A 344 16.98 0.68 5.78
CA ALA A 344 17.22 2.04 6.28
C ALA A 344 18.72 2.40 6.23
N ALA A 345 19.06 3.56 5.68
CA ALA A 345 20.46 4.01 5.57
C ALA A 345 21.18 4.08 6.92
N LYS A 346 20.43 4.32 8.01
CA LYS A 346 20.94 4.41 9.37
C LYS A 346 20.86 3.09 10.15
N SER A 347 20.45 1.98 9.53
CA SER A 347 20.54 0.67 10.18
C SER A 347 22.00 0.37 10.56
N ALA A 348 22.20 -0.07 11.79
CA ALA A 348 23.50 -0.57 12.25
C ALA A 348 23.76 -2.02 11.81
N ASN A 349 22.74 -2.71 11.28
CA ASN A 349 22.72 -4.14 10.99
C ASN A 349 22.54 -4.44 9.50
N GLN A 350 23.12 -3.61 8.62
CA GLN A 350 22.84 -3.66 7.19
C GLN A 350 23.09 -5.01 6.54
N ASP A 351 24.09 -5.77 6.98
CA ASP A 351 24.39 -7.10 6.40
C ASP A 351 23.25 -8.10 6.70
N LEU A 352 22.78 -8.15 7.95
CA LEU A 352 21.64 -8.99 8.33
C LEU A 352 20.31 -8.49 7.74
N ALA A 353 20.16 -7.17 7.56
CA ALA A 353 19.02 -6.59 6.87
C ALA A 353 18.97 -7.03 5.39
N ARG A 354 20.12 -7.11 4.70
CA ARG A 354 20.22 -7.66 3.33
C ARG A 354 19.79 -9.12 3.27
N GLU A 355 20.18 -9.93 4.25
CA GLU A 355 19.74 -11.32 4.34
C GLU A 355 18.21 -11.42 4.53
N ALA A 356 17.61 -10.57 5.37
CA ALA A 356 16.17 -10.52 5.54
C ALA A 356 15.46 -10.13 4.23
N VAL A 357 15.95 -9.12 3.51
CA VAL A 357 15.40 -8.70 2.20
C VAL A 357 15.55 -9.81 1.17
N ALA A 358 16.69 -10.50 1.13
CA ALA A 358 16.90 -11.64 0.22
C ALA A 358 15.91 -12.79 0.49
N LEU A 359 15.59 -13.06 1.76
CA LEU A 359 14.55 -14.03 2.13
C LEU A 359 13.15 -13.57 1.66
N MET A 360 12.82 -12.31 1.79
CA MET A 360 11.55 -11.74 1.34
C MET A 360 11.38 -11.81 -0.19
N LEU A 361 12.48 -11.81 -0.94
CA LEU A 361 12.47 -11.97 -2.40
C LEU A 361 12.74 -13.40 -2.86
N SER A 362 12.87 -14.36 -1.94
CA SER A 362 13.03 -15.78 -2.30
C SER A 362 11.74 -16.33 -2.92
N ASP A 363 11.90 -17.34 -3.79
CA ASP A 363 10.77 -17.99 -4.46
C ASP A 363 9.79 -18.63 -3.45
N ASP A 364 10.30 -19.17 -2.33
CA ASP A 364 9.47 -19.76 -1.27
C ASP A 364 8.59 -18.72 -0.61
N TYR A 365 9.16 -17.56 -0.24
CA TYR A 365 8.40 -16.47 0.36
C TYR A 365 7.39 -15.87 -0.62
N GLN A 366 7.82 -15.60 -1.85
CA GLN A 366 6.96 -15.04 -2.90
C GLN A 366 5.83 -16.00 -3.29
N THR A 367 6.02 -17.32 -3.14
CA THR A 367 4.97 -18.32 -3.31
C THR A 367 3.85 -18.15 -2.24
N ILE A 368 4.23 -17.89 -0.99
CA ILE A 368 3.24 -17.61 0.07
C ILE A 368 2.47 -16.32 -0.24
N MET A 369 3.17 -15.28 -0.69
CA MET A 369 2.56 -13.99 -1.06
C MET A 369 1.57 -14.17 -2.23
N ALA A 370 1.96 -14.90 -3.28
CA ALA A 370 1.09 -15.20 -4.41
C ALA A 370 -0.15 -16.02 -4.01
N GLY A 371 0.01 -16.96 -3.07
CA GLY A 371 -1.10 -17.74 -2.50
C GLY A 371 -2.15 -16.87 -1.80
N ALA A 372 -1.77 -15.68 -1.32
CA ALA A 372 -2.67 -14.68 -0.75
C ALA A 372 -3.22 -13.69 -1.80
N GLY A 373 -2.92 -13.88 -3.09
CA GLY A 373 -3.41 -13.02 -4.19
C GLY A 373 -2.58 -11.77 -4.44
N LEU A 374 -1.36 -11.70 -3.88
CA LEU A 374 -0.41 -10.62 -4.13
C LEU A 374 0.47 -10.97 -5.34
N THR A 375 0.64 -10.04 -6.26
CA THR A 375 1.52 -10.26 -7.42
C THR A 375 2.98 -10.28 -6.95
N PRO A 376 3.73 -11.34 -7.26
CA PRO A 376 5.12 -11.46 -6.87
C PRO A 376 6.01 -10.33 -7.38
N ALA A 377 7.08 -10.06 -6.64
CA ALA A 377 8.09 -9.07 -6.99
C ALA A 377 8.87 -9.36 -8.28
N LYS A 378 8.81 -10.62 -8.76
CA LYS A 378 9.52 -11.12 -9.94
C LYS A 378 8.56 -11.52 -11.05
N GLU A 379 8.85 -11.10 -12.28
CA GLU A 379 8.01 -11.41 -13.45
C GLU A 379 7.89 -12.92 -13.71
N SER A 380 8.99 -13.67 -13.55
CA SER A 380 9.02 -15.14 -13.73
C SER A 380 8.07 -15.89 -12.79
N LEU A 381 7.73 -15.30 -11.65
CA LEU A 381 6.83 -15.87 -10.65
C LEU A 381 5.35 -15.52 -10.86
N ALA A 382 5.00 -14.73 -11.88
CA ALA A 382 3.60 -14.38 -12.18
C ALA A 382 2.68 -15.59 -12.33
N SER A 383 3.22 -16.74 -12.82
CA SER A 383 2.47 -18.00 -12.93
C SER A 383 2.03 -18.59 -11.59
N LEU A 384 2.58 -18.14 -10.46
CA LEU A 384 2.16 -18.56 -9.10
C LEU A 384 0.76 -18.04 -8.73
N LEU A 385 0.28 -17.00 -9.42
CA LEU A 385 -1.10 -16.51 -9.24
C LEU A 385 -2.16 -17.53 -9.69
N GLY A 386 -1.76 -18.57 -10.43
CA GLY A 386 -2.65 -19.61 -10.92
C GLY A 386 -3.12 -19.37 -12.36
N ASP A 387 -4.19 -20.12 -12.75
CA ASP A 387 -4.76 -20.11 -14.10
C ASP A 387 -6.29 -19.86 -14.10
N ASP A 388 -6.82 -19.39 -12.98
CA ASP A 388 -8.25 -19.06 -12.85
C ASP A 388 -8.59 -17.68 -13.46
N GLU A 389 -9.87 -17.32 -13.47
CA GLU A 389 -10.34 -16.03 -14.00
C GLU A 389 -9.74 -14.83 -13.24
N TYR A 390 -9.37 -14.99 -11.97
CA TYR A 390 -8.78 -13.93 -11.13
C TYR A 390 -7.32 -13.68 -11.52
N ALA A 391 -6.56 -14.75 -11.68
CA ALA A 391 -5.18 -14.65 -12.18
C ALA A 391 -5.13 -14.01 -13.57
N ALA A 392 -6.04 -14.43 -14.48
CA ALA A 392 -6.13 -13.85 -15.81
C ALA A 392 -6.44 -12.35 -15.76
N ALA A 393 -7.42 -11.92 -14.96
CA ALA A 393 -7.77 -10.50 -14.79
C ALA A 393 -6.63 -9.67 -14.16
N THR A 394 -5.90 -10.25 -13.20
CA THR A 394 -4.72 -9.62 -12.60
C THR A 394 -3.62 -9.37 -13.64
N ILE A 395 -3.28 -10.38 -14.43
CA ILE A 395 -2.25 -10.28 -15.46
C ILE A 395 -2.68 -9.30 -16.56
N GLU A 396 -3.95 -9.37 -17.00
CA GLU A 396 -4.49 -8.48 -18.01
C GLU A 396 -4.48 -7.02 -17.54
N ALA A 397 -4.95 -6.73 -16.33
CA ALA A 397 -4.91 -5.39 -15.75
C ALA A 397 -3.46 -4.87 -15.59
N ALA A 398 -2.54 -5.74 -15.16
CA ALA A 398 -1.13 -5.38 -15.00
C ALA A 398 -0.44 -5.04 -16.33
N SER A 399 -0.90 -5.61 -17.46
CA SER A 399 -0.25 -5.42 -18.77
C SER A 399 -0.25 -3.97 -19.28
N ASN A 400 -1.14 -3.11 -18.74
CA ASN A 400 -1.22 -1.68 -19.08
C ASN A 400 -1.30 -0.81 -17.81
N ALA A 401 -0.90 -1.34 -16.66
CA ALA A 401 -0.93 -0.58 -15.41
C ALA A 401 0.10 0.56 -15.42
N LYS A 402 -0.23 1.66 -14.72
CA LYS A 402 0.63 2.83 -14.56
C LYS A 402 0.98 3.05 -13.10
N LEU A 403 2.21 3.45 -12.86
CA LEU A 403 2.65 3.99 -11.58
C LEU A 403 2.21 5.45 -11.43
N THR A 404 2.19 5.94 -10.22
CA THR A 404 2.12 7.38 -9.96
C THR A 404 3.40 8.06 -10.47
N PRO A 405 3.37 9.40 -10.68
CA PRO A 405 4.57 10.14 -11.04
C PRO A 405 5.73 9.87 -10.08
N ALA A 406 6.90 9.48 -10.60
CA ALA A 406 8.11 9.25 -9.81
C ALA A 406 8.77 10.59 -9.36
N ALA A 407 7.96 11.58 -9.06
CA ALA A 407 8.41 12.91 -8.65
C ALA A 407 8.99 12.86 -7.22
N PRO A 408 10.13 13.53 -6.95
CA PRO A 408 10.74 13.54 -5.63
C PRO A 408 9.80 14.01 -4.51
N GLY A 409 8.84 14.86 -4.84
CA GLY A 409 7.87 15.39 -3.90
C GLY A 409 6.51 14.69 -3.93
N TRP A 410 6.35 13.57 -4.61
CA TRP A 410 5.04 12.92 -4.76
C TRP A 410 4.39 12.53 -3.42
N ALA A 411 5.16 12.05 -2.43
CA ALA A 411 4.61 11.77 -1.11
C ALA A 411 4.05 13.02 -0.40
N ASN A 412 4.54 14.23 -0.72
CA ASN A 412 3.95 15.46 -0.20
C ASN A 412 2.58 15.73 -0.86
N VAL A 413 2.44 15.44 -2.16
CA VAL A 413 1.16 15.52 -2.88
C VAL A 413 0.14 14.59 -2.23
N GLU A 414 0.48 13.33 -2.00
CA GLU A 414 -0.39 12.37 -1.29
C GLU A 414 -0.69 12.83 0.14
N GLY A 415 0.33 13.26 0.89
CA GLY A 415 0.19 13.73 2.27
C GLY A 415 -0.68 14.99 2.41
N SER A 416 -0.71 15.86 1.39
CA SER A 416 -1.57 17.05 1.36
C SER A 416 -3.02 16.74 1.04
N ARG A 417 -3.34 15.52 0.57
CA ARG A 417 -4.68 15.05 0.19
C ARG A 417 -5.32 15.82 -0.96
N VAL A 418 -4.53 16.48 -1.80
CA VAL A 418 -5.06 17.31 -2.91
C VAL A 418 -5.88 16.47 -3.90
N LEU A 419 -5.50 15.20 -4.14
CA LEU A 419 -6.22 14.32 -5.04
C LEU A 419 -7.54 13.83 -4.42
N GLU A 420 -7.55 13.45 -3.15
CA GLU A 420 -8.77 13.10 -2.42
C GLU A 420 -9.76 14.25 -2.39
N ASP A 421 -9.28 15.47 -2.15
CA ASP A 421 -10.11 16.67 -2.09
C ASP A 421 -10.67 17.03 -3.47
N LEU A 422 -9.86 16.92 -4.54
CA LEU A 422 -10.29 17.10 -5.93
C LEU A 422 -11.44 16.15 -6.28
N PHE A 423 -11.22 14.84 -6.12
CA PHE A 423 -12.22 13.83 -6.49
C PHE A 423 -13.48 13.96 -5.62
N SER A 424 -13.34 14.28 -4.32
CA SER A 424 -14.48 14.55 -3.44
C SER A 424 -15.30 15.76 -3.89
N ALA A 425 -14.64 16.84 -4.32
CA ALA A 425 -15.32 18.04 -4.84
C ALA A 425 -16.03 17.75 -6.17
N ILE A 426 -15.42 16.98 -7.07
CA ILE A 426 -16.03 16.50 -8.31
C ILE A 426 -17.26 15.64 -8.01
N ALA A 427 -17.15 14.69 -7.07
CA ALA A 427 -18.27 13.85 -6.64
C ALA A 427 -19.43 14.66 -6.07
N GLN A 428 -19.17 15.83 -5.49
CA GLN A 428 -20.19 16.76 -4.99
C GLN A 428 -20.82 17.62 -6.08
N GLY A 429 -20.36 17.52 -7.33
CA GLY A 429 -20.89 18.22 -8.50
C GLY A 429 -20.21 19.56 -8.76
N GLY A 430 -18.96 19.73 -8.34
CA GLY A 430 -18.14 20.91 -8.65
C GLY A 430 -17.77 20.99 -10.14
N ASP A 431 -17.33 22.15 -10.59
CA ASP A 431 -16.86 22.39 -11.94
C ASP A 431 -15.49 21.72 -12.14
N VAL A 432 -15.41 20.76 -13.07
CA VAL A 432 -14.22 19.91 -13.25
C VAL A 432 -13.02 20.73 -13.71
N GLU A 433 -13.19 21.66 -14.66
CA GLU A 433 -12.07 22.47 -15.19
C GLU A 433 -11.50 23.39 -14.09
N GLU A 434 -12.37 24.01 -13.29
CA GLU A 434 -11.98 24.88 -12.16
C GLU A 434 -11.23 24.08 -11.10
N LEU A 435 -11.79 22.95 -10.67
CA LEU A 435 -11.22 22.09 -9.64
C LEU A 435 -9.86 21.45 -10.07
N ALA A 436 -9.75 21.03 -11.32
CA ALA A 436 -8.49 20.50 -11.86
C ALA A 436 -7.38 21.56 -11.89
N SER A 437 -7.72 22.81 -12.27
CA SER A 437 -6.78 23.92 -12.23
C SER A 437 -6.34 24.29 -10.81
N GLU A 438 -7.25 24.26 -9.84
CA GLU A 438 -6.92 24.49 -8.42
C GLU A 438 -6.01 23.38 -7.86
N ALA A 439 -6.25 22.12 -8.26
CA ALA A 439 -5.40 21.01 -7.87
C ALA A 439 -3.99 21.14 -8.46
N ASP A 440 -3.85 21.50 -9.75
CA ASP A 440 -2.57 21.75 -10.39
C ASP A 440 -1.79 22.88 -9.69
N GLU A 441 -2.46 23.98 -9.29
CA GLU A 441 -1.82 25.06 -8.54
C GLU A 441 -1.26 24.57 -7.19
N GLN A 442 -1.99 23.69 -6.50
CA GLN A 442 -1.55 23.11 -5.23
C GLN A 442 -0.39 22.13 -5.40
N MET A 443 -0.42 21.29 -6.43
CA MET A 443 0.62 20.29 -6.70
C MET A 443 1.92 20.94 -7.19
N SER A 444 1.86 22.06 -7.94
CA SER A 444 3.02 22.74 -8.53
C SER A 444 4.10 23.12 -7.52
N GLY A 445 3.73 23.38 -6.26
CA GLY A 445 4.67 23.70 -5.19
C GLY A 445 5.25 22.48 -4.47
N GLN A 446 4.86 21.26 -4.83
CA GLN A 446 5.15 20.06 -4.08
C GLN A 446 5.98 19.03 -4.87
N LEU A 447 5.74 18.89 -6.19
CA LEU A 447 6.27 17.80 -7.03
C LEU A 447 7.80 17.72 -7.07
N ASN A 448 8.49 18.84 -7.06
CA ASN A 448 9.95 18.89 -7.25
C ASN A 448 10.74 18.94 -5.94
N GLY A 449 10.09 18.78 -4.78
CA GLY A 449 10.72 18.68 -3.46
C GLY A 449 10.89 20.01 -2.74
#